data_7605df5cc34584cdbeb6c82e412ecf96
#
_entry.id   7605df5cc34584cdbeb6c82e412ecf96
#
_cell.length_a   1.000
_cell.length_b   1.000
_cell.length_c   1.000
_cell.angle_alpha   90.00
_cell.angle_beta   90.00
_cell.angle_gamma   90.00
#
_symmetry.space_group_name_H-M   'P 1'
#
loop_
_entity.id
_entity.type
_entity.pdbx_description
1 polymer ?
#
loop_
_entity_poly.entity_id
_entity_poly.type
_entity_poly.pdbx_seq_one_letter_code
_entity_poly.pdbx_strand_id
1 'polypeptide(L)'
;MPRLLVNLSNIHRNAKAVCQLCARSGISVAGVIKGACGVLPVAKAVLEGGCRQLASSRLSQLEALRAAMPEVPTLLIRMPLPEDAHRVVRACDLSLNTEEHTLRALSAAAVQAGVTHGVILMYELGDLREGVIGREALISLAKVA
;
A
#
# COMPACT_ATOMS: atom_id res chain seq x y z
N MET A 1 -7.14 32.71 -6.30
CA MET A 1 -6.51 31.46 -5.84
C MET A 1 -6.62 30.43 -6.95
N PRO A 2 -5.58 29.65 -7.24
CA PRO A 2 -5.67 28.56 -8.21
C PRO A 2 -6.68 27.50 -7.71
N ARG A 3 -7.45 26.91 -8.62
CA ARG A 3 -8.41 25.85 -8.33
C ARG A 3 -8.03 24.60 -9.09
N LEU A 4 -8.07 23.43 -8.42
CA LEU A 4 -7.97 22.13 -9.03
C LEU A 4 -9.38 21.52 -9.12
N LEU A 5 -9.82 21.23 -10.34
CA LEU A 5 -11.08 20.53 -10.58
C LEU A 5 -10.78 19.04 -10.84
N VAL A 6 -11.42 18.17 -10.05
CA VAL A 6 -11.26 16.72 -10.17
C VAL A 6 -12.57 16.11 -10.66
N ASN A 7 -12.55 15.46 -11.81
CA ASN A 7 -13.71 14.76 -12.36
C ASN A 7 -13.75 13.32 -11.84
N LEU A 8 -14.55 13.07 -10.81
CA LEU A 8 -14.67 11.76 -10.16
C LEU A 8 -15.24 10.69 -11.09
N SER A 9 -16.16 11.05 -12.00
CA SER A 9 -16.72 10.10 -12.97
C SER A 9 -15.66 9.59 -13.95
N ASN A 10 -14.71 10.45 -14.33
CA ASN A 10 -13.58 10.03 -15.18
C ASN A 10 -12.63 9.12 -14.41
N ILE A 11 -12.34 9.40 -13.14
CA ILE A 11 -11.52 8.54 -12.29
C ILE A 11 -12.16 7.16 -12.15
N HIS A 12 -13.45 7.11 -11.80
CA HIS A 12 -14.20 5.85 -11.70
C HIS A 12 -14.12 5.05 -13.02
N ARG A 13 -14.41 5.69 -14.15
CA ARG A 13 -14.40 5.03 -15.47
C ARG A 13 -13.02 4.49 -15.83
N ASN A 14 -11.96 5.25 -15.55
CA ASN A 14 -10.59 4.81 -15.81
C ASN A 14 -10.18 3.65 -14.89
N ALA A 15 -10.49 3.73 -13.61
CA ALA A 15 -10.26 2.62 -12.66
C ALA A 15 -10.99 1.35 -13.12
N LYS A 16 -12.26 1.47 -13.53
CA LYS A 16 -13.06 0.35 -14.06
C LYS A 16 -12.44 -0.28 -15.30
N ALA A 17 -11.98 0.53 -16.24
CA ALA A 17 -11.34 0.02 -17.45
C ALA A 17 -10.06 -0.77 -17.14
N VAL A 18 -9.21 -0.23 -16.26
CA VAL A 18 -7.96 -0.91 -15.83
C VAL A 18 -8.27 -2.20 -15.07
N CYS A 19 -9.19 -2.15 -14.11
CA CYS A 19 -9.57 -3.33 -13.32
C CYS A 19 -10.15 -4.44 -14.21
N GLN A 20 -11.01 -4.10 -15.18
CA GLN A 20 -11.56 -5.06 -16.12
C GLN A 20 -10.50 -5.69 -17.03
N LEU A 21 -9.51 -4.90 -17.47
CA LEU A 21 -8.40 -5.40 -18.27
C LEU A 21 -7.56 -6.40 -17.46
N CYS A 22 -7.16 -6.03 -16.24
CA CYS A 22 -6.35 -6.86 -15.34
C CYS A 22 -7.08 -8.14 -14.91
N ALA A 23 -8.38 -8.06 -14.68
CA ALA A 23 -9.20 -9.20 -14.27
C ALA A 23 -9.22 -10.34 -15.29
N ARG A 24 -9.03 -10.06 -16.60
CA ARG A 24 -8.92 -11.08 -17.66
C ARG A 24 -7.75 -12.04 -17.44
N SER A 25 -6.73 -11.59 -16.72
CA SER A 25 -5.53 -12.37 -16.36
C SER A 25 -5.48 -12.71 -14.86
N GLY A 26 -6.59 -12.60 -14.15
CA GLY A 26 -6.66 -12.91 -12.71
C GLY A 26 -5.92 -11.92 -11.81
N ILE A 27 -5.57 -10.72 -12.32
CA ILE A 27 -4.81 -9.70 -11.59
C ILE A 27 -5.74 -8.76 -10.85
N SER A 28 -5.56 -8.62 -9.54
CA SER A 28 -6.21 -7.61 -8.72
C SER A 28 -5.44 -6.28 -8.75
N VAL A 29 -6.18 -5.17 -8.75
CA VAL A 29 -5.59 -3.83 -8.85
C VAL A 29 -5.68 -3.12 -7.50
N ALA A 30 -4.55 -2.57 -7.03
CA ALA A 30 -4.50 -1.63 -5.93
C ALA A 30 -4.51 -0.19 -6.47
N GLY A 31 -5.45 0.62 -5.98
CA GLY A 31 -5.58 2.02 -6.40
C GLY A 31 -4.62 2.93 -5.64
N VAL A 32 -3.65 3.51 -6.33
CA VAL A 32 -2.66 4.42 -5.72
C VAL A 32 -3.20 5.84 -5.65
N ILE A 33 -3.46 6.34 -4.44
CA ILE A 33 -4.11 7.64 -4.20
C ILE A 33 -3.16 8.76 -3.75
N LYS A 34 -1.85 8.49 -3.66
CA LYS A 34 -0.86 9.48 -3.21
C LYS A 34 -0.84 10.77 -4.05
N GLY A 35 -1.07 10.65 -5.36
CA GLY A 35 -1.10 11.79 -6.29
C GLY A 35 -2.28 12.73 -6.07
N ALA A 36 -3.37 12.22 -5.50
CA ALA A 36 -4.55 12.99 -5.10
C ALA A 36 -4.57 13.30 -3.60
N CYS A 37 -3.41 13.30 -2.95
CA CYS A 37 -3.25 13.58 -1.51
C CYS A 37 -4.16 12.74 -0.58
N GLY A 38 -4.62 11.56 -1.02
CA GLY A 38 -5.47 10.68 -0.23
C GLY A 38 -6.90 11.19 -0.01
N VAL A 39 -7.39 12.16 -0.81
CA VAL A 39 -8.74 12.71 -0.61
C VAL A 39 -9.82 11.64 -0.82
N LEU A 40 -10.74 11.54 0.15
CA LEU A 40 -11.77 10.48 0.21
C LEU A 40 -12.64 10.35 -1.04
N PRO A 41 -13.12 11.43 -1.68
CA PRO A 41 -13.92 11.29 -2.92
C PRO A 41 -13.16 10.56 -4.04
N VAL A 42 -11.84 10.80 -4.18
CA VAL A 42 -11.02 10.09 -5.18
C VAL A 42 -10.84 8.62 -4.78
N ALA A 43 -10.56 8.35 -3.49
CA ALA A 43 -10.45 6.99 -2.97
C ALA A 43 -11.71 6.17 -3.24
N LYS A 44 -12.90 6.74 -2.97
CA LYS A 44 -14.20 6.12 -3.25
C LYS A 44 -14.39 5.84 -4.74
N ALA A 45 -14.14 6.82 -5.61
CA ALA A 45 -14.27 6.64 -7.05
C ALA A 45 -13.36 5.54 -7.62
N VAL A 46 -12.16 5.38 -7.06
CA VAL A 46 -11.21 4.31 -7.42
C VAL A 46 -11.72 2.94 -6.98
N LEU A 47 -12.26 2.81 -5.76
CA LEU A 47 -12.85 1.57 -5.24
C LEU A 47 -14.11 1.18 -6.03
N GLU A 48 -15.01 2.11 -6.26
CA GLU A 48 -16.23 1.91 -7.08
C GLU A 48 -15.87 1.48 -8.50
N GLY A 49 -14.72 1.91 -9.03
CA GLY A 49 -14.15 1.44 -10.29
C GLY A 49 -13.62 0.01 -10.26
N GLY A 50 -13.59 -0.66 -9.09
CA GLY A 50 -13.24 -2.08 -8.97
C GLY A 50 -11.86 -2.35 -8.38
N CYS A 51 -11.12 -1.33 -7.95
CA CYS A 51 -9.90 -1.56 -7.15
C CYS A 51 -10.29 -2.20 -5.81
N ARG A 52 -9.55 -3.24 -5.42
CA ARG A 52 -9.85 -4.00 -4.18
C ARG A 52 -9.06 -3.51 -2.98
N GLN A 53 -8.11 -2.62 -3.19
CA GLN A 53 -7.19 -2.12 -2.18
C GLN A 53 -6.79 -0.70 -2.53
N LEU A 54 -6.52 0.12 -1.53
CA LEU A 54 -5.95 1.46 -1.70
C LEU A 54 -4.49 1.49 -1.26
N ALA A 55 -3.68 2.24 -1.98
CA ALA A 55 -2.26 2.35 -1.69
C ALA A 55 -1.77 3.80 -1.63
N SER A 56 -0.84 4.08 -0.73
CA SER A 56 -0.13 5.35 -0.66
C SER A 56 1.29 5.16 -0.15
N SER A 57 2.18 6.08 -0.52
CA SER A 57 3.53 6.17 0.05
C SER A 57 3.58 7.04 1.32
N ARG A 58 2.45 7.58 1.77
CA ARG A 58 2.36 8.45 2.96
C ARG A 58 1.48 7.80 4.01
N LEU A 59 2.09 7.42 5.13
CA LEU A 59 1.41 6.77 6.23
C LEU A 59 0.22 7.60 6.75
N SER A 60 0.36 8.92 6.88
CA SER A 60 -0.71 9.80 7.33
C SER A 60 -1.97 9.77 6.44
N GLN A 61 -1.81 9.53 5.13
CA GLN A 61 -2.95 9.35 4.23
C GLN A 61 -3.67 8.01 4.48
N LEU A 62 -2.92 6.95 4.78
CA LEU A 62 -3.48 5.63 5.10
C LEU A 62 -4.14 5.62 6.48
N GLU A 63 -3.59 6.35 7.46
CA GLU A 63 -4.23 6.56 8.77
C GLU A 63 -5.59 7.26 8.61
N ALA A 64 -5.65 8.32 7.81
CA ALA A 64 -6.91 9.02 7.52
C ALA A 64 -7.93 8.14 6.79
N LEU A 65 -7.45 7.30 5.84
CA LEU A 65 -8.31 6.33 5.14
C LEU A 65 -8.82 5.25 6.09
N ARG A 66 -7.97 4.69 6.94
CA ARG A 66 -8.35 3.68 7.93
C ARG A 66 -9.43 4.21 8.88
N ALA A 67 -9.30 5.47 9.33
CA ALA A 67 -10.30 6.10 10.17
C ALA A 67 -11.65 6.31 9.46
N ALA A 68 -11.64 6.63 8.16
CA ALA A 68 -12.84 6.92 7.39
C ALA A 68 -13.48 5.69 6.73
N MET A 69 -12.70 4.66 6.44
CA MET A 69 -13.10 3.43 5.73
C MET A 69 -12.36 2.21 6.31
N PRO A 70 -12.66 1.78 7.54
CA PRO A 70 -11.90 0.76 8.27
C PRO A 70 -11.83 -0.59 7.56
N GLU A 71 -12.86 -0.94 6.77
CA GLU A 71 -12.94 -2.24 6.08
C GLU A 71 -12.17 -2.29 4.76
N VAL A 72 -11.63 -1.16 4.28
CA VAL A 72 -10.91 -1.12 3.01
C VAL A 72 -9.47 -1.56 3.20
N PRO A 73 -9.00 -2.61 2.49
CA PRO A 73 -7.61 -3.02 2.56
C PRO A 73 -6.67 -1.91 2.10
N THR A 74 -5.59 -1.71 2.84
CA THR A 74 -4.62 -0.65 2.60
C THR A 74 -3.20 -1.18 2.45
N LEU A 75 -2.42 -0.54 1.57
CA LEU A 75 -1.04 -0.90 1.28
C LEU A 75 -0.13 0.32 1.38
N LEU A 76 0.88 0.25 2.22
CA LEU A 76 1.96 1.23 2.27
C LEU A 76 3.01 0.88 1.20
N ILE A 77 3.05 1.67 0.11
CA ILE A 77 3.99 1.50 -1.01
C ILE A 77 5.30 2.29 -0.83
N ARG A 78 5.74 2.41 0.40
CA ARG A 78 7.05 2.92 0.80
C ARG A 78 7.53 2.05 1.94
N MET A 79 8.81 1.72 1.95
CA MET A 79 9.43 1.05 3.08
C MET A 79 9.20 1.89 4.36
N PRO A 80 8.56 1.33 5.39
CA PRO A 80 8.35 2.04 6.64
C PRO A 80 9.67 2.22 7.41
N LEU A 81 9.71 3.23 8.27
CA LEU A 81 10.77 3.34 9.26
C LEU A 81 10.44 2.44 10.47
N PRO A 82 11.44 1.83 11.12
CA PRO A 82 11.21 0.98 12.29
C PRO A 82 10.44 1.67 13.42
N GLU A 83 10.69 2.96 13.64
CA GLU A 83 10.00 3.78 14.63
C GLU A 83 8.51 4.01 14.34
N ASP A 84 8.10 3.90 13.07
CA ASP A 84 6.70 4.00 12.66
C ASP A 84 5.95 2.65 12.70
N ALA A 85 6.61 1.53 13.03
CA ALA A 85 6.05 0.19 12.92
C ALA A 85 4.68 0.04 13.59
N HIS A 86 4.51 0.57 14.81
CA HIS A 86 3.24 0.49 15.55
C HIS A 86 2.10 1.30 14.90
N ARG A 87 2.42 2.34 14.15
CA ARG A 87 1.44 3.12 13.35
C ARG A 87 1.09 2.37 12.07
N VAL A 88 2.10 1.79 11.43
CA VAL A 88 1.95 1.02 10.18
C VAL A 88 1.01 -0.15 10.37
N VAL A 89 1.22 -0.99 11.38
CA VAL A 89 0.40 -2.19 11.61
C VAL A 89 -1.05 -1.88 11.98
N ARG A 90 -1.33 -0.66 12.47
CA ARG A 90 -2.70 -0.20 12.76
C ARG A 90 -3.39 0.42 11.54
N ALA A 91 -2.63 1.09 10.68
CA ALA A 91 -3.17 1.82 9.54
C ALA A 91 -3.16 1.01 8.25
N CYS A 92 -2.27 0.01 8.13
CA CYS A 92 -2.03 -0.70 6.89
C CYS A 92 -2.17 -2.21 7.09
N ASP A 93 -2.78 -2.88 6.10
CA ASP A 93 -2.83 -4.35 6.07
C ASP A 93 -1.55 -4.94 5.47
N LEU A 94 -0.92 -4.18 4.57
CA LEU A 94 0.30 -4.58 3.85
C LEU A 94 1.31 -3.44 3.78
N SER A 95 2.61 -3.78 3.75
CA SER A 95 3.69 -2.82 3.44
C SER A 95 4.78 -3.44 2.57
N LEU A 96 5.46 -2.59 1.78
CA LEU A 96 6.64 -2.97 1.01
C LEU A 96 7.87 -2.92 1.92
N ASN A 97 8.73 -3.94 1.85
CA ASN A 97 9.88 -4.09 2.75
C ASN A 97 11.12 -4.62 2.05
N THR A 98 12.30 -4.16 2.51
CA THR A 98 13.61 -4.56 2.00
C THR A 98 14.62 -4.85 3.10
N GLU A 99 14.30 -4.57 4.37
CA GLU A 99 15.24 -4.61 5.48
C GLU A 99 14.75 -5.49 6.63
N GLU A 100 15.64 -6.33 7.13
CA GLU A 100 15.37 -7.22 8.26
C GLU A 100 14.97 -6.46 9.54
N HIS A 101 15.66 -5.36 9.83
CA HIS A 101 15.38 -4.56 11.02
C HIS A 101 13.94 -4.02 11.02
N THR A 102 13.47 -3.54 9.89
CA THR A 102 12.09 -3.07 9.71
C THR A 102 11.08 -4.22 9.86
N LEU A 103 11.35 -5.40 9.29
CA LEU A 103 10.49 -6.57 9.43
C LEU A 103 10.34 -7.00 10.89
N ARG A 104 11.45 -7.02 11.64
CA ARG A 104 11.42 -7.35 13.09
C ARG A 104 10.62 -6.32 13.89
N ALA A 105 10.76 -5.03 13.58
CA ALA A 105 9.97 -3.98 14.22
C ALA A 105 8.47 -4.13 13.92
N LEU A 106 8.10 -4.40 12.66
CA LEU A 106 6.72 -4.66 12.26
C LEU A 106 6.14 -5.90 12.95
N SER A 107 6.90 -6.99 13.01
CA SER A 107 6.50 -8.22 13.70
C SER A 107 6.22 -7.96 15.18
N ALA A 108 7.14 -7.31 15.88
CA ALA A 108 6.96 -6.96 17.29
C ALA A 108 5.72 -6.06 17.52
N ALA A 109 5.53 -5.07 16.66
CA ALA A 109 4.39 -4.17 16.74
C ALA A 109 3.04 -4.89 16.45
N ALA A 110 3.02 -5.80 15.48
CA ALA A 110 1.84 -6.60 15.14
C ALA A 110 1.44 -7.53 16.29
N VAL A 111 2.41 -8.22 16.89
CA VAL A 111 2.20 -9.06 18.09
C VAL A 111 1.64 -8.24 19.24
N GLN A 112 2.22 -7.07 19.52
CA GLN A 112 1.76 -6.18 20.58
C GLN A 112 0.34 -5.65 20.33
N ALA A 113 -0.01 -5.41 19.07
CA ALA A 113 -1.34 -4.93 18.68
C ALA A 113 -2.38 -6.07 18.55
N GLY A 114 -1.97 -7.34 18.59
CA GLY A 114 -2.86 -8.49 18.37
C GLY A 114 -3.39 -8.57 16.93
N VAL A 115 -2.63 -8.09 15.94
CA VAL A 115 -3.02 -8.09 14.52
C VAL A 115 -2.03 -8.87 13.67
N THR A 116 -2.48 -9.26 12.48
CA THR A 116 -1.60 -9.79 11.44
C THR A 116 -1.31 -8.68 10.44
N HIS A 117 -0.04 -8.41 10.17
CA HIS A 117 0.39 -7.45 9.16
C HIS A 117 1.10 -8.18 8.02
N GLY A 118 0.63 -7.97 6.79
CA GLY A 118 1.24 -8.58 5.61
C GLY A 118 2.45 -7.78 5.12
N VAL A 119 3.48 -8.49 4.65
CA VAL A 119 4.68 -7.87 4.09
C VAL A 119 4.91 -8.31 2.65
N ILE A 120 5.32 -7.39 1.80
CA ILE A 120 5.76 -7.66 0.43
C ILE A 120 7.24 -7.36 0.37
N LEU A 121 8.05 -8.40 0.11
CA LEU A 121 9.50 -8.26 -0.02
C LEU A 121 9.83 -7.78 -1.43
N MET A 122 10.62 -6.72 -1.52
CA MET A 122 10.99 -6.12 -2.79
C MET A 122 12.32 -6.67 -3.29
N TYR A 123 12.36 -7.02 -4.57
CA TYR A 123 13.57 -7.44 -5.26
C TYR A 123 13.99 -6.40 -6.29
N GLU A 124 15.27 -6.02 -6.27
CA GLU A 124 15.82 -5.03 -7.19
C GLU A 124 15.98 -5.60 -8.61
N LEU A 125 15.37 -4.95 -9.58
CA LEU A 125 15.40 -5.35 -10.99
C LEU A 125 16.24 -4.44 -11.90
N GLY A 126 16.96 -3.46 -11.32
CA GLY A 126 17.88 -2.60 -12.05
C GLY A 126 17.51 -1.13 -12.06
N ASP A 127 16.42 -0.71 -11.41
CA ASP A 127 16.08 0.72 -11.27
C ASP A 127 16.79 1.38 -10.07
N LEU A 128 17.45 0.61 -9.24
CA LEU A 128 18.28 1.03 -8.10
C LEU A 128 17.55 1.96 -7.13
N ARG A 129 16.27 1.72 -6.92
CA ARG A 129 15.43 2.51 -6.00
C ARG A 129 15.20 1.83 -4.67
N GLU A 130 14.63 0.66 -4.72
CA GLU A 130 14.18 -0.08 -3.56
C GLU A 130 14.24 -1.58 -3.89
N GLY A 131 14.61 -2.41 -2.94
CA GLY A 131 14.67 -3.85 -3.12
C GLY A 131 16.02 -4.43 -2.72
N VAL A 132 15.99 -5.71 -2.36
CA VAL A 132 17.22 -6.46 -2.10
C VAL A 132 17.87 -6.92 -3.40
N ILE A 133 19.20 -6.88 -3.46
CA ILE A 133 19.97 -7.32 -4.62
C ILE A 133 20.40 -8.78 -4.39
N GLY A 134 20.07 -9.62 -5.35
CA GLY A 134 20.47 -11.02 -5.36
C GLY A 134 19.50 -11.97 -4.63
N ARG A 135 19.42 -13.18 -5.16
CA ARG A 135 18.47 -14.21 -4.70
C ARG A 135 18.70 -14.62 -3.25
N GLU A 136 19.94 -14.73 -2.84
CA GLU A 136 20.29 -15.17 -1.47
C GLU A 136 19.84 -14.15 -0.41
N ALA A 137 20.00 -12.85 -0.70
CA ALA A 137 19.51 -11.79 0.17
C ALA A 137 17.98 -11.82 0.31
N LEU A 138 17.26 -12.04 -0.80
CA LEU A 138 15.80 -12.18 -0.76
C LEU A 138 15.36 -13.40 0.06
N ILE A 139 16.02 -14.55 -0.11
CA ILE A 139 15.74 -15.77 0.66
C ILE A 139 16.01 -15.55 2.15
N SER A 140 17.12 -14.88 2.50
CA SER A 140 17.44 -14.55 3.89
C SER A 140 16.39 -13.65 4.51
N LEU A 141 15.95 -12.62 3.77
CA LEU A 141 14.90 -11.71 4.22
C LEU A 141 13.54 -12.43 4.39
N ALA A 142 13.21 -13.34 3.47
CA ALA A 142 11.98 -14.12 3.54
C ALA A 142 11.91 -15.10 4.73
N LYS A 143 13.06 -15.50 5.29
CA LYS A 143 13.09 -16.34 6.50
C LYS A 143 12.82 -15.55 7.78
N VAL A 144 12.92 -14.22 7.73
CA VAL A 144 12.65 -13.32 8.85
C VAL A 144 11.20 -12.85 8.86
N ALA A 145 10.57 -12.76 7.67
CA ALA A 145 9.18 -12.35 7.49
C ALA A 145 8.20 -13.44 7.92
#